data_8cda022a41ef00b9805b6b95c0245801
#
_entry.id   8cda022a41ef00b9805b6b95c0245801
#
_cell.length_a   1.000
_cell.length_b   1.000
_cell.length_c   1.000
_cell.angle_alpha   90.00
_cell.angle_beta   90.00
_cell.angle_gamma   90.00
#
_symmetry.space_group_name_H-M   'P 1'
#
loop_
_entity.id
_entity.type
_entity.pdbx_description
1 polymer ?
#
loop_
_entity_poly.entity_id
_entity_poly.type
_entity_poly.pdbx_seq_one_letter_code
_entity_poly.pdbx_strand_id
1 'polypeptide(L)'
;MTQLRDLVLRVPKRGLEFPPWLERLVSVGIVTTDPKLVRRQRCVNVGAYAVVVSALSHLIFNSLHDFRGLLVVNAANLAMICGALLVPLLHRFGDNVGAAAITLLVVIAHSIIVWLFGLESDLQVYFTLGGAVLFFFGVQNWRLFLLFFGLFVAALLISLNFAPVDGLVIPEDHAFRDVLSNQAMVNTIVINAALLFYALSAWDRTEVDLENENDRSEALIENVMPAAIAARLKSGREERIADRIETLSVLFGDLVGFSTAVHDLPPDEVVEYLDRLVCLFDELAQQNGVEKIKTIGDNYMAAAGFDGRATEGAVAVGRLALAMRETIGQQPPLGGHKLKMRIGIHCGVATAGVIGATRFSYDVWGDAVNFASRMESHGLPDQIQVSEVFRDLTKDAFLFQERGTTDLKGLGAARTFLLVGERLACQASHADVDGGHVQQQKAGEQSS
;
A
#
# COMPACT_ATOMS: atom_id res chain seq x y z
N MET A 1 -14.77 0.22 -14.74
CA MET A 1 -14.57 1.33 -13.78
C MET A 1 -14.75 0.94 -12.30
N THR A 2 -15.65 0.03 -11.96
CA THR A 2 -15.87 -0.36 -10.55
C THR A 2 -14.69 -1.15 -9.96
N GLN A 3 -14.12 -2.12 -10.68
CA GLN A 3 -13.00 -2.92 -10.19
C GLN A 3 -11.67 -2.16 -10.08
N LEU A 4 -11.36 -1.24 -11.00
CA LEU A 4 -10.21 -0.34 -10.89
C LEU A 4 -10.34 0.63 -9.69
N ARG A 5 -11.56 1.07 -9.38
CA ARG A 5 -11.84 1.84 -8.17
C ARG A 5 -11.66 1.00 -6.90
N ASP A 6 -12.05 -0.26 -6.93
CA ASP A 6 -11.96 -1.15 -5.76
C ASP A 6 -10.53 -1.66 -5.53
N LEU A 7 -9.71 -1.81 -6.58
CA LEU A 7 -8.28 -2.12 -6.46
C LEU A 7 -7.44 -0.93 -5.95
N VAL A 8 -7.80 0.28 -6.35
CA VAL A 8 -7.17 1.52 -5.85
C VAL A 8 -7.68 1.91 -4.46
N LEU A 9 -8.86 1.39 -4.08
CA LEU A 9 -9.50 1.60 -2.78
C LEU A 9 -9.42 0.33 -1.90
N ARG A 10 -8.25 -0.29 -1.74
CA ARG A 10 -8.02 -1.05 -0.50
C ARG A 10 -8.32 -0.07 0.62
N VAL A 11 -9.32 -0.41 1.47
CA VAL A 11 -9.69 0.44 2.60
C VAL A 11 -8.41 0.72 3.37
N PRO A 12 -7.94 1.98 3.44
CA PRO A 12 -6.67 2.27 4.08
C PRO A 12 -6.73 1.80 5.52
N LYS A 13 -5.69 1.12 5.96
CA LYS A 13 -5.53 0.76 7.37
C LYS A 13 -5.63 2.07 8.16
N ARG A 14 -6.42 2.09 9.23
CA ARG A 14 -6.56 3.28 10.08
C ARG A 14 -5.72 3.07 11.32
N GLY A 15 -4.74 3.92 11.54
CA GLY A 15 -4.08 4.06 12.82
C GLY A 15 -5.02 4.66 13.88
N LEU A 16 -4.58 4.69 15.14
CA LEU A 16 -5.33 5.29 16.24
C LEU A 16 -5.58 6.78 15.97
N GLU A 17 -6.84 7.18 15.79
CA GLU A 17 -7.23 8.58 15.58
C GLU A 17 -7.57 9.23 16.93
N PHE A 18 -6.95 10.37 17.23
CA PHE A 18 -7.35 11.16 18.39
C PHE A 18 -8.59 12.02 18.08
N PRO A 19 -9.37 12.41 19.10
CA PRO A 19 -10.50 13.31 18.90
C PRO A 19 -10.04 14.60 18.21
N PRO A 20 -10.85 15.20 17.30
CA PRO A 20 -10.46 16.39 16.53
C PRO A 20 -10.05 17.60 17.37
N TRP A 21 -10.63 17.75 18.57
CA TRP A 21 -10.26 18.83 19.48
C TRP A 21 -8.83 18.67 20.02
N LEU A 22 -8.41 17.43 20.31
CA LEU A 22 -7.05 17.13 20.78
C LEU A 22 -6.03 17.34 19.67
N GLU A 23 -6.34 16.91 18.44
CA GLU A 23 -5.51 17.15 17.25
C GLU A 23 -5.29 18.65 17.01
N ARG A 24 -6.34 19.46 17.17
CA ARG A 24 -6.24 20.94 17.07
C ARG A 24 -5.36 21.52 18.17
N LEU A 25 -5.53 21.06 19.40
CA LEU A 25 -4.77 21.53 20.55
C LEU A 25 -3.28 21.26 20.37
N VAL A 26 -2.91 20.02 20.07
CA VAL A 26 -1.48 19.65 19.92
C VAL A 26 -0.83 20.25 18.67
N SER A 27 -1.61 20.72 17.71
CA SER A 27 -1.13 21.34 16.47
C SER A 27 -1.00 22.87 16.52
N VAL A 28 -1.30 23.49 17.65
CA VAL A 28 -1.18 24.95 17.80
C VAL A 28 0.25 25.41 17.53
N GLY A 29 0.41 26.47 16.74
CA GLY A 29 1.70 27.11 16.44
C GLY A 29 2.62 26.36 15.47
N ILE A 30 2.19 25.22 14.91
CA ILE A 30 2.95 24.47 13.93
C ILE A 30 2.76 25.10 12.54
N VAL A 31 3.87 25.49 11.91
CA VAL A 31 3.89 26.15 10.58
C VAL A 31 4.55 25.31 9.50
N THR A 32 5.25 24.25 9.87
CA THR A 32 5.97 23.38 8.94
C THR A 32 5.05 22.33 8.30
N THR A 33 5.40 21.91 7.09
CA THR A 33 4.74 20.81 6.36
C THR A 33 5.56 19.50 6.40
N ASP A 34 6.79 19.54 6.96
CA ASP A 34 7.60 18.33 7.14
C ASP A 34 6.95 17.39 8.18
N PRO A 35 6.50 16.19 7.80
CA PRO A 35 5.81 15.27 8.71
C PRO A 35 6.63 14.91 9.95
N LYS A 36 7.96 14.78 9.82
CA LYS A 36 8.86 14.44 10.93
C LYS A 36 8.92 15.59 11.94
N LEU A 37 9.00 16.82 11.45
CA LEU A 37 9.06 18.01 12.28
C LEU A 37 7.71 18.31 12.92
N VAL A 38 6.60 18.17 12.18
CA VAL A 38 5.23 18.27 12.71
C VAL A 38 5.04 17.35 13.90
N ARG A 39 5.43 16.09 13.77
CA ARG A 39 5.31 15.10 14.84
C ARG A 39 6.10 15.52 16.09
N ARG A 40 7.34 15.95 15.91
CA ARG A 40 8.20 16.41 17.01
C ARG A 40 7.60 17.63 17.71
N GLN A 41 7.16 18.63 16.97
CA GLN A 41 6.55 19.83 17.53
C GLN A 41 5.25 19.54 18.28
N ARG A 42 4.44 18.56 17.79
CA ARG A 42 3.28 18.05 18.53
C ARG A 42 3.66 17.38 19.84
N CYS A 43 4.73 16.57 19.88
CA CYS A 43 5.25 15.99 21.13
C CYS A 43 5.69 17.07 22.10
N VAL A 44 6.35 18.13 21.63
CA VAL A 44 6.74 19.28 22.45
C VAL A 44 5.52 20.00 23.06
N ASN A 45 4.45 20.20 22.25
CA ASN A 45 3.22 20.79 22.73
C ASN A 45 2.54 19.91 23.78
N VAL A 46 2.49 18.60 23.59
CA VAL A 46 1.97 17.66 24.60
C VAL A 46 2.76 17.76 25.90
N GLY A 47 4.10 17.81 25.81
CA GLY A 47 4.96 18.03 26.98
C GLY A 47 4.69 19.37 27.66
N ALA A 48 4.52 20.44 26.90
CA ALA A 48 4.21 21.75 27.45
C ALA A 48 2.84 21.78 28.18
N TYR A 49 1.82 21.16 27.59
CA TYR A 49 0.51 21.03 28.25
C TYR A 49 0.54 20.15 29.51
N ALA A 50 1.36 19.09 29.50
CA ALA A 50 1.57 18.26 30.68
C ALA A 50 2.22 19.09 31.84
N VAL A 51 3.19 19.95 31.50
CA VAL A 51 3.78 20.90 32.46
C VAL A 51 2.72 21.88 32.99
N VAL A 52 1.84 22.41 32.14
CA VAL A 52 0.74 23.32 32.55
C VAL A 52 -0.16 22.59 33.55
N VAL A 53 -0.62 21.38 33.22
CA VAL A 53 -1.53 20.61 34.10
C VAL A 53 -0.87 20.29 35.44
N SER A 54 0.38 19.85 35.43
CA SER A 54 1.12 19.54 36.66
C SER A 54 1.35 20.79 37.54
N ALA A 55 1.85 21.89 36.94
CA ALA A 55 2.11 23.13 37.67
C ALA A 55 0.82 23.77 38.20
N LEU A 56 -0.29 23.68 37.45
CA LEU A 56 -1.62 24.14 37.89
C LEU A 56 -2.12 23.30 39.07
N SER A 57 -1.95 21.98 39.05
CA SER A 57 -2.30 21.08 40.15
C SER A 57 -1.53 21.47 41.43
N HIS A 58 -0.22 21.68 41.35
CA HIS A 58 0.59 22.16 42.49
C HIS A 58 0.18 23.56 42.94
N LEU A 59 -0.05 24.49 42.03
CA LEU A 59 -0.48 25.85 42.36
C LEU A 59 -1.78 25.86 43.16
N ILE A 60 -2.78 25.07 42.73
CA ILE A 60 -4.08 24.96 43.45
C ILE A 60 -3.85 24.35 44.82
N PHE A 61 -3.12 23.25 44.88
CA PHE A 61 -2.88 22.53 46.12
C PHE A 61 -2.12 23.37 47.15
N ASN A 62 -1.04 24.03 46.77
CA ASN A 62 -0.27 24.94 47.57
C ASN A 62 -1.13 26.11 48.07
N SER A 63 -1.98 26.68 47.19
CA SER A 63 -2.80 27.85 47.56
C SER A 63 -3.92 27.50 48.53
N LEU A 64 -4.41 26.27 48.53
CA LEU A 64 -5.41 25.76 49.48
C LEU A 64 -4.77 25.48 50.84
N HIS A 65 -3.49 25.08 50.86
CA HIS A 65 -2.76 24.78 52.12
C HIS A 65 -2.29 26.05 52.83
N ASP A 66 -1.38 26.80 52.23
CA ASP A 66 -0.90 28.13 52.75
C ASP A 66 -0.54 29.04 51.59
N PHE A 67 -1.46 29.91 51.17
CA PHE A 67 -1.23 30.85 50.06
C PHE A 67 -0.04 31.83 50.35
N ARG A 68 0.06 32.30 51.59
CA ARG A 68 1.08 33.33 51.95
C ARG A 68 2.46 32.73 52.17
N GLY A 69 2.55 31.63 52.89
CA GLY A 69 3.80 30.93 53.13
C GLY A 69 4.39 30.38 51.84
N LEU A 70 3.57 29.99 50.88
CA LEU A 70 3.97 29.39 49.61
C LEU A 70 3.97 30.37 48.42
N LEU A 71 3.91 31.67 48.65
CA LEU A 71 3.79 32.67 47.58
C LEU A 71 4.92 32.56 46.54
N VAL A 72 6.17 32.33 46.98
CA VAL A 72 7.34 32.24 46.09
C VAL A 72 7.24 30.99 45.19
N VAL A 73 6.80 29.86 45.74
CA VAL A 73 6.61 28.62 45.00
C VAL A 73 5.47 28.75 44.01
N ASN A 74 4.37 29.40 44.47
CA ASN A 74 3.21 29.66 43.60
C ASN A 74 3.58 30.61 42.44
N ALA A 75 4.46 31.59 42.68
CA ALA A 75 4.98 32.45 41.60
C ALA A 75 5.83 31.63 40.59
N ALA A 76 6.64 30.69 41.06
CA ALA A 76 7.44 29.82 40.20
C ALA A 76 6.54 28.87 39.37
N ASN A 77 5.50 28.29 39.97
CA ASN A 77 4.49 27.49 39.24
C ASN A 77 3.74 28.31 38.19
N LEU A 78 3.35 29.54 38.53
CA LEU A 78 2.68 30.45 37.59
C LEU A 78 3.61 30.82 36.42
N ALA A 79 4.91 31.08 36.70
CA ALA A 79 5.90 31.34 35.65
C ALA A 79 6.08 30.13 34.73
N MET A 80 6.06 28.90 35.28
CA MET A 80 6.08 27.66 34.49
C MET A 80 4.85 27.54 33.60
N ILE A 81 3.66 27.80 34.12
CA ILE A 81 2.41 27.76 33.33
C ILE A 81 2.48 28.77 32.18
N CYS A 82 2.81 30.02 32.46
CA CYS A 82 2.90 31.06 31.42
C CYS A 82 3.97 30.73 30.37
N GLY A 83 5.14 30.27 30.78
CA GLY A 83 6.23 29.88 29.90
C GLY A 83 5.86 28.69 29.02
N ALA A 84 5.22 27.66 29.58
CA ALA A 84 4.79 26.47 28.84
C ALA A 84 3.69 26.81 27.82
N LEU A 85 2.75 27.69 28.14
CA LEU A 85 1.72 28.15 27.20
C LEU A 85 2.28 28.97 26.02
N LEU A 86 3.47 29.56 26.17
CA LEU A 86 4.16 30.28 25.08
C LEU A 86 4.90 29.33 24.12
N VAL A 87 5.18 28.08 24.53
CA VAL A 87 5.97 27.13 23.74
C VAL A 87 5.43 26.91 22.32
N PRO A 88 4.12 26.74 22.09
CA PRO A 88 3.58 26.60 20.73
C PRO A 88 3.91 27.79 19.82
N LEU A 89 3.98 29.00 20.37
CA LEU A 89 4.32 30.21 19.59
C LEU A 89 5.81 30.25 19.22
N LEU A 90 6.66 29.55 19.95
CA LEU A 90 8.12 29.52 19.72
C LEU A 90 8.50 28.66 18.53
N HIS A 91 7.62 27.76 18.05
CA HIS A 91 7.90 26.92 16.86
C HIS A 91 8.17 27.74 15.59
N ARG A 92 7.64 28.98 15.51
CA ARG A 92 7.86 29.90 14.39
C ARG A 92 9.29 30.46 14.30
N PHE A 93 10.07 30.38 15.39
CA PHE A 93 11.44 30.91 15.44
C PHE A 93 12.52 29.86 15.12
N GLY A 94 12.16 28.60 14.97
CA GLY A 94 13.03 27.51 14.56
C GLY A 94 12.63 26.16 15.08
N ASP A 95 13.13 25.12 14.42
CA ASP A 95 12.72 23.72 14.59
C ASP A 95 12.89 23.18 16.01
N ASN A 96 13.89 23.69 16.75
CA ASN A 96 14.25 23.21 18.09
C ASN A 96 13.98 24.24 19.18
N VAL A 97 13.53 25.45 18.83
CA VAL A 97 13.40 26.57 19.80
C VAL A 97 12.36 26.25 20.88
N GLY A 98 11.19 25.75 20.48
CA GLY A 98 10.13 25.35 21.43
C GLY A 98 10.60 24.22 22.36
N ALA A 99 11.30 23.21 21.82
CA ALA A 99 11.85 22.10 22.59
C ALA A 99 12.90 22.57 23.61
N ALA A 100 13.82 23.42 23.18
CA ALA A 100 14.84 24.00 24.07
C ALA A 100 14.23 24.87 25.18
N ALA A 101 13.25 25.72 24.80
CA ALA A 101 12.57 26.61 25.74
C ALA A 101 11.85 25.86 26.86
N ILE A 102 11.04 24.84 26.51
CA ILE A 102 10.32 24.06 27.53
C ILE A 102 11.30 23.29 28.44
N THR A 103 12.37 22.73 27.86
CA THR A 103 13.38 21.98 28.61
C THR A 103 14.08 22.86 29.61
N LEU A 104 14.57 24.04 29.17
CA LEU A 104 15.21 25.01 30.05
C LEU A 104 14.26 25.55 31.13
N LEU A 105 13.02 25.88 30.74
CA LEU A 105 12.01 26.35 31.67
C LEU A 105 11.79 25.33 32.80
N VAL A 106 11.62 24.05 32.47
CA VAL A 106 11.37 22.99 33.44
C VAL A 106 12.59 22.78 34.31
N VAL A 107 13.79 22.67 33.73
CA VAL A 107 15.02 22.46 34.53
C VAL A 107 15.25 23.59 35.53
N ILE A 108 15.14 24.85 35.09
CA ILE A 108 15.40 26.00 35.93
C ILE A 108 14.34 26.17 37.02
N ALA A 109 13.07 26.26 36.62
CA ALA A 109 11.98 26.51 37.55
C ALA A 109 11.83 25.36 38.56
N HIS A 110 12.00 24.12 38.08
CA HIS A 110 11.85 22.96 38.93
C HIS A 110 13.01 22.80 39.90
N SER A 111 14.26 23.15 39.52
CA SER A 111 15.38 23.22 40.46
C SER A 111 15.12 24.22 41.58
N ILE A 112 14.58 25.39 41.28
CA ILE A 112 14.18 26.39 42.27
C ILE A 112 13.14 25.79 43.24
N ILE A 113 12.11 25.13 42.72
CA ILE A 113 11.04 24.53 43.55
C ILE A 113 11.61 23.43 44.47
N VAL A 114 12.50 22.58 43.98
CA VAL A 114 13.16 21.52 44.79
C VAL A 114 13.97 22.13 45.91
N TRP A 115 14.68 23.22 45.65
CA TRP A 115 15.46 23.90 46.70
C TRP A 115 14.58 24.58 47.75
N LEU A 116 13.41 25.10 47.34
CA LEU A 116 12.45 25.74 48.26
C LEU A 116 11.78 24.73 49.19
N PHE A 117 11.35 23.59 48.67
CA PHE A 117 10.63 22.54 49.45
C PHE A 117 11.57 21.54 50.16
N GLY A 118 12.79 21.38 49.66
CA GLY A 118 13.78 20.40 50.15
C GLY A 118 13.56 19.00 49.56
N LEU A 119 14.54 18.13 49.83
CA LEU A 119 14.56 16.76 49.32
C LEU A 119 13.49 15.87 49.90
N GLU A 120 13.00 16.13 51.12
CA GLU A 120 11.93 15.38 51.77
C GLU A 120 10.61 15.46 51.00
N SER A 121 10.43 16.45 50.12
CA SER A 121 9.24 16.56 49.25
C SER A 121 9.24 15.66 48.04
N ASP A 122 10.34 14.93 47.76
CA ASP A 122 10.57 14.06 46.59
C ASP A 122 10.30 14.70 45.22
N LEU A 123 10.16 16.04 45.15
CA LEU A 123 9.90 16.75 43.91
C LEU A 123 10.99 16.54 42.85
N GLN A 124 12.23 16.20 43.28
CA GLN A 124 13.31 15.82 42.35
C GLN A 124 12.99 14.66 41.41
N VAL A 125 11.95 13.88 41.70
CA VAL A 125 11.47 12.78 40.84
C VAL A 125 11.05 13.28 39.43
N TYR A 126 10.62 14.56 39.31
CA TYR A 126 10.29 15.13 38.02
C TYR A 126 11.49 15.24 37.07
N PHE A 127 12.72 15.25 37.55
CA PHE A 127 13.91 15.22 36.66
C PHE A 127 14.00 13.91 35.87
N THR A 128 13.33 12.84 36.31
CA THR A 128 13.24 11.59 35.55
C THR A 128 12.46 11.75 34.21
N LEU A 129 11.61 12.79 34.09
CA LEU A 129 10.98 13.16 32.84
C LEU A 129 11.95 13.64 31.77
N GLY A 130 13.23 13.85 32.11
CA GLY A 130 14.30 14.16 31.15
C GLY A 130 14.40 13.19 29.98
N GLY A 131 13.98 11.93 30.16
CA GLY A 131 13.88 10.96 29.07
C GLY A 131 12.95 11.38 27.92
N ALA A 132 11.90 12.17 28.19
CA ALA A 132 10.98 12.69 27.18
C ALA A 132 11.65 13.65 26.19
N VAL A 133 12.79 14.22 26.54
CA VAL A 133 13.60 15.09 25.66
C VAL A 133 13.97 14.39 24.35
N LEU A 134 14.08 13.05 24.34
CA LEU A 134 14.30 12.28 23.13
C LEU A 134 13.16 12.49 22.09
N PHE A 135 11.92 12.53 22.56
CA PHE A 135 10.77 12.76 21.68
C PHE A 135 10.71 14.21 21.16
N PHE A 136 11.31 15.16 21.90
CA PHE A 136 11.31 16.57 21.53
C PHE A 136 12.36 16.89 20.45
N PHE A 137 13.55 16.33 20.55
CA PHE A 137 14.65 16.57 19.61
C PHE A 137 14.77 15.51 18.52
N GLY A 138 14.30 14.30 18.79
CA GLY A 138 14.40 13.15 17.90
C GLY A 138 15.83 12.63 17.74
N VAL A 139 15.97 11.42 17.18
CA VAL A 139 17.27 10.75 17.01
C VAL A 139 18.21 11.52 16.08
N GLN A 140 17.68 12.27 15.12
CA GLN A 140 18.51 13.07 14.19
C GLN A 140 19.29 14.18 14.88
N ASN A 141 18.78 14.72 15.99
CA ASN A 141 19.43 15.76 16.79
C ASN A 141 20.01 15.19 18.11
N TRP A 142 20.62 14.01 18.05
CA TRP A 142 21.14 13.30 19.22
C TRP A 142 22.08 14.14 20.10
N ARG A 143 22.81 15.11 19.50
CA ARG A 143 23.69 16.03 20.25
C ARG A 143 22.90 16.97 21.16
N LEU A 144 21.78 17.52 20.64
CA LEU A 144 20.87 18.35 21.45
C LEU A 144 20.17 17.50 22.50
N PHE A 145 19.74 16.29 22.16
CA PHE A 145 19.20 15.36 23.13
C PHE A 145 20.16 15.10 24.26
N LEU A 146 21.42 14.74 23.98
CA LEU A 146 22.43 14.50 25.03
C LEU A 146 22.71 15.74 25.88
N LEU A 147 22.78 16.93 25.28
CA LEU A 147 22.97 18.19 25.99
C LEU A 147 21.83 18.43 26.98
N PHE A 148 20.59 18.39 26.53
CA PHE A 148 19.43 18.69 27.36
C PHE A 148 19.06 17.58 28.33
N PHE A 149 19.25 16.32 27.98
CA PHE A 149 19.17 15.20 28.90
C PHE A 149 20.24 15.30 30.02
N GLY A 150 21.45 15.63 29.61
CA GLY A 150 22.53 15.89 30.56
C GLY A 150 22.23 17.00 31.55
N LEU A 151 21.50 18.06 31.15
CA LEU A 151 21.04 19.12 32.05
C LEU A 151 20.04 18.57 33.09
N PHE A 152 19.11 17.70 32.74
CA PHE A 152 18.22 17.06 33.72
C PHE A 152 19.00 16.20 34.71
N VAL A 153 19.95 15.39 34.22
CA VAL A 153 20.80 14.55 35.08
C VAL A 153 21.66 15.42 35.99
N ALA A 154 22.24 16.49 35.45
CA ALA A 154 23.03 17.43 36.27
C ALA A 154 22.18 18.13 37.34
N ALA A 155 21.00 18.61 36.99
CA ALA A 155 20.06 19.23 37.93
C ALA A 155 19.63 18.25 39.03
N LEU A 156 19.36 16.99 38.69
CA LEU A 156 19.08 15.93 39.66
C LEU A 156 20.27 15.71 40.61
N LEU A 157 21.48 15.52 40.09
CA LEU A 157 22.68 15.28 40.89
C LEU A 157 23.03 16.47 41.77
N ILE A 158 22.90 17.70 41.25
CA ILE A 158 23.10 18.92 42.03
C ILE A 158 22.07 19.01 43.15
N SER A 159 20.80 18.75 42.86
CA SER A 159 19.75 18.76 43.88
C SER A 159 20.01 17.72 44.97
N LEU A 160 20.32 16.47 44.62
CA LEU A 160 20.55 15.38 45.56
C LEU A 160 21.77 15.64 46.49
N ASN A 161 22.79 16.38 46.04
CA ASN A 161 24.02 16.61 46.81
C ASN A 161 24.01 17.93 47.56
N PHE A 162 23.25 18.94 47.10
CA PHE A 162 23.39 20.31 47.64
C PHE A 162 22.07 20.94 48.09
N ALA A 163 20.90 20.43 47.70
CA ALA A 163 19.66 20.98 48.18
C ALA A 163 19.42 20.65 49.67
N PRO A 164 18.79 21.57 50.41
CA PRO A 164 18.48 21.31 51.84
C PRO A 164 17.48 20.15 51.94
N VAL A 165 17.59 19.36 53.00
CA VAL A 165 16.66 18.23 53.24
C VAL A 165 15.27 18.78 53.57
N ASP A 166 15.17 19.72 54.51
CA ASP A 166 13.91 20.26 55.01
C ASP A 166 13.38 21.44 54.16
N GLY A 167 14.19 21.93 53.18
CA GLY A 167 13.85 23.07 52.34
C GLY A 167 13.95 24.42 53.07
N LEU A 168 13.53 25.49 52.32
CA LEU A 168 13.57 26.86 52.82
C LEU A 168 12.17 27.40 53.16
N VAL A 169 11.13 26.70 52.72
CA VAL A 169 9.72 27.11 52.87
C VAL A 169 8.99 26.06 53.71
N ILE A 170 8.28 26.51 54.74
CA ILE A 170 7.51 25.64 55.66
C ILE A 170 8.31 24.40 56.15
N PRO A 171 9.49 24.59 56.79
CA PRO A 171 10.40 23.50 57.09
C PRO A 171 9.84 22.51 58.12
N GLU A 172 8.88 22.91 58.97
CA GLU A 172 8.28 22.07 60.01
C GLU A 172 7.03 21.26 59.54
N ASP A 173 6.55 21.46 58.32
CA ASP A 173 5.34 20.81 57.79
C ASP A 173 5.66 19.53 57.02
N HIS A 174 6.05 18.47 57.74
CA HIS A 174 6.38 17.18 57.17
C HIS A 174 5.15 16.53 56.53
N ALA A 175 3.94 16.68 57.11
CA ALA A 175 2.73 16.11 56.58
C ALA A 175 2.38 16.65 55.20
N PHE A 176 2.59 17.96 54.96
CA PHE A 176 2.36 18.57 53.65
C PHE A 176 3.40 18.08 52.62
N ARG A 177 4.66 17.88 53.01
CA ARG A 177 5.70 17.32 52.13
C ARG A 177 5.40 15.88 51.69
N ASP A 178 4.89 15.03 52.60
CA ASP A 178 4.47 13.67 52.28
C ASP A 178 3.36 13.68 51.21
N VAL A 179 2.45 14.62 51.33
CA VAL A 179 1.38 14.78 50.31
C VAL A 179 1.92 15.25 48.96
N LEU A 180 2.89 16.21 48.98
CA LEU A 180 3.59 16.63 47.77
C LEU A 180 4.41 15.53 47.12
N SER A 181 5.09 14.70 47.91
CA SER A 181 5.83 13.51 47.42
C SER A 181 4.90 12.56 46.70
N ASN A 182 3.77 12.17 47.33
CA ASN A 182 2.80 11.32 46.73
C ASN A 182 2.22 11.91 45.42
N GLN A 183 1.88 13.20 45.41
CA GLN A 183 1.40 13.92 44.24
C GLN A 183 2.45 13.94 43.12
N ALA A 184 3.70 14.19 43.44
CA ALA A 184 4.80 14.23 42.48
C ALA A 184 5.01 12.86 41.81
N MET A 185 4.99 11.78 42.60
CA MET A 185 5.12 10.41 42.06
C MET A 185 3.96 10.07 41.12
N VAL A 186 2.71 10.30 41.53
CA VAL A 186 1.54 10.06 40.68
C VAL A 186 1.59 10.88 39.40
N ASN A 187 1.86 12.19 39.52
CA ASN A 187 1.95 13.08 38.36
C ASN A 187 3.07 12.63 37.39
N THR A 188 4.24 12.25 37.91
CA THR A 188 5.36 11.77 37.11
C THR A 188 5.00 10.52 36.33
N ILE A 189 4.35 9.54 36.97
CA ILE A 189 3.90 8.31 36.30
C ILE A 189 2.88 8.64 35.22
N VAL A 190 1.87 9.46 35.53
CA VAL A 190 0.81 9.83 34.58
C VAL A 190 1.39 10.60 33.39
N ILE A 191 2.28 11.56 33.62
CA ILE A 191 2.93 12.34 32.55
C ILE A 191 3.79 11.45 31.67
N ASN A 192 4.64 10.57 32.25
CA ASN A 192 5.43 9.62 31.48
C ASN A 192 4.54 8.70 30.63
N ALA A 193 3.49 8.13 31.23
CA ALA A 193 2.56 7.28 30.50
C ALA A 193 1.88 8.02 29.36
N ALA A 194 1.41 9.24 29.59
CA ALA A 194 0.76 10.06 28.56
C ALA A 194 1.70 10.44 27.40
N LEU A 195 2.94 10.84 27.73
CA LEU A 195 3.95 11.18 26.72
C LEU A 195 4.37 9.95 25.91
N LEU A 196 4.60 8.82 26.57
CA LEU A 196 4.95 7.56 25.90
C LEU A 196 3.80 7.08 25.01
N PHE A 197 2.57 7.07 25.53
CA PHE A 197 1.39 6.69 24.78
C PHE A 197 1.21 7.57 23.52
N TYR A 198 1.34 8.90 23.67
CA TYR A 198 1.25 9.81 22.55
C TYR A 198 2.37 9.56 21.52
N ALA A 199 3.60 9.38 21.97
CA ALA A 199 4.75 9.14 21.08
C ALA A 199 4.61 7.82 20.32
N LEU A 200 4.20 6.74 20.98
CA LEU A 200 3.96 5.44 20.34
C LEU A 200 2.79 5.50 19.36
N SER A 201 1.69 6.17 19.73
CA SER A 201 0.56 6.35 18.82
C SER A 201 0.91 7.17 17.57
N ALA A 202 1.77 8.17 17.73
CA ALA A 202 2.27 8.96 16.61
C ALA A 202 3.23 8.16 15.71
N TRP A 203 3.95 7.19 16.26
CA TRP A 203 4.79 6.26 15.51
C TRP A 203 3.94 5.27 14.70
N ASP A 204 2.98 4.61 15.37
CA ASP A 204 2.06 3.65 14.74
C ASP A 204 1.32 4.24 13.53
N ARG A 205 0.83 5.48 13.63
CA ARG A 205 0.22 6.18 12.49
C ARG A 205 1.17 6.34 11.31
N THR A 206 2.42 6.70 11.58
CA THR A 206 3.40 6.90 10.50
C THR A 206 3.72 5.59 9.78
N GLU A 207 3.77 4.48 10.51
CA GLU A 207 4.00 3.14 9.97
C GLU A 207 2.82 2.72 9.08
N VAL A 208 1.58 2.91 9.56
CA VAL A 208 0.37 2.64 8.79
C VAL A 208 0.27 3.50 7.52
N ASP A 209 0.60 4.79 7.61
CA ASP A 209 0.60 5.68 6.45
C ASP A 209 1.64 5.25 5.39
N LEU A 210 2.82 4.82 5.84
CA LEU A 210 3.88 4.32 4.97
C LEU A 210 3.48 2.99 4.29
N GLU A 211 2.85 2.06 5.04
CA GLU A 211 2.31 0.83 4.48
C GLU A 211 1.25 1.11 3.41
N ASN A 212 0.30 2.00 3.71
CA ASN A 212 -0.75 2.38 2.75
C ASN A 212 -0.16 3.00 1.47
N GLU A 213 0.85 3.85 1.57
CA GLU A 213 1.51 4.46 0.42
C GLU A 213 2.31 3.42 -0.38
N ASN A 214 2.97 2.48 0.30
CA ASN A 214 3.66 1.37 -0.35
C ASN A 214 2.69 0.45 -1.09
N ASP A 215 1.57 0.05 -0.44
CA ASP A 215 0.52 -0.78 -1.04
C ASP A 215 -0.08 -0.09 -2.28
N ARG A 216 -0.30 1.24 -2.19
CA ARG A 216 -0.78 2.03 -3.33
C ARG A 216 0.22 2.08 -4.47
N SER A 217 1.49 2.28 -4.16
CA SER A 217 2.57 2.26 -5.16
C SER A 217 2.69 0.89 -5.83
N GLU A 218 2.53 -0.20 -5.07
CA GLU A 218 2.53 -1.55 -5.61
C GLU A 218 1.37 -1.79 -6.58
N ALA A 219 0.17 -1.43 -6.17
CA ALA A 219 -1.02 -1.56 -7.02
C ALA A 219 -0.88 -0.77 -8.34
N LEU A 220 -0.28 0.43 -8.29
CA LEU A 220 -0.03 1.22 -9.50
C LEU A 220 0.96 0.55 -10.46
N ILE A 221 2.01 -0.10 -9.95
CA ILE A 221 2.99 -0.81 -10.77
C ILE A 221 2.37 -2.08 -11.37
N GLU A 222 1.60 -2.84 -10.58
CA GLU A 222 0.91 -4.05 -11.04
C GLU A 222 -0.14 -3.77 -12.13
N ASN A 223 -0.72 -2.56 -12.17
CA ASN A 223 -1.63 -2.15 -13.24
C ASN A 223 -0.92 -1.85 -14.57
N VAL A 224 0.42 -1.70 -14.56
CA VAL A 224 1.20 -1.34 -15.75
C VAL A 224 1.98 -2.55 -16.29
N MET A 225 2.31 -3.53 -15.45
CA MET A 225 3.10 -4.69 -15.83
C MET A 225 2.80 -5.93 -14.94
N PRO A 226 3.08 -7.15 -15.42
CA PRO A 226 2.90 -8.37 -14.64
C PRO A 226 3.64 -8.33 -13.30
N ALA A 227 3.00 -8.86 -12.24
CA ALA A 227 3.55 -8.85 -10.88
C ALA A 227 4.97 -9.47 -10.79
N ALA A 228 5.24 -10.54 -11.54
CA ALA A 228 6.56 -11.16 -11.59
C ALA A 228 7.64 -10.22 -12.16
N ILE A 229 7.30 -9.44 -13.17
CA ILE A 229 8.20 -8.46 -13.80
C ILE A 229 8.40 -7.26 -12.87
N ALA A 230 7.32 -6.79 -12.24
CA ALA A 230 7.38 -5.73 -11.24
C ALA A 230 8.31 -6.08 -10.07
N ALA A 231 8.25 -7.32 -9.57
CA ALA A 231 9.12 -7.81 -8.50
C ALA A 231 10.61 -7.84 -8.93
N ARG A 232 10.90 -8.28 -10.17
CA ARG A 232 12.28 -8.28 -10.71
C ARG A 232 12.82 -6.86 -10.84
N LEU A 233 12.05 -5.92 -11.35
CA LEU A 233 12.42 -4.50 -11.46
C LEU A 233 12.71 -3.88 -10.09
N LYS A 234 11.87 -4.14 -9.08
CA LYS A 234 12.07 -3.65 -7.70
C LYS A 234 13.34 -4.22 -7.06
N SER A 235 13.69 -5.47 -7.38
CA SER A 235 14.88 -6.09 -6.80
C SER A 235 16.19 -5.39 -7.21
N GLY A 236 16.18 -4.64 -8.32
CA GLY A 236 17.35 -3.94 -8.86
C GLY A 236 18.53 -4.85 -9.22
N ARG A 237 18.32 -6.17 -9.23
CA ARG A 237 19.39 -7.17 -9.48
C ARG A 237 19.71 -7.32 -10.96
N GLU A 238 18.79 -6.97 -11.82
CA GLU A 238 18.91 -7.14 -13.27
C GLU A 238 18.91 -5.76 -13.95
N GLU A 239 19.96 -5.46 -14.71
CA GLU A 239 20.01 -4.23 -15.51
C GLU A 239 19.00 -4.23 -16.67
N ARG A 240 18.63 -5.40 -17.17
CA ARG A 240 17.67 -5.59 -18.27
C ARG A 240 16.85 -6.86 -18.05
N ILE A 241 15.55 -6.74 -18.21
CA ILE A 241 14.64 -7.87 -18.23
C ILE A 241 14.35 -8.18 -19.71
N ALA A 242 14.81 -9.35 -20.19
CA ALA A 242 14.59 -9.84 -21.53
C ALA A 242 14.62 -11.39 -21.52
N ASP A 243 13.44 -11.98 -21.52
CA ASP A 243 13.27 -13.43 -21.42
C ASP A 243 12.90 -14.00 -22.79
N ARG A 244 13.71 -14.95 -23.27
CA ARG A 244 13.41 -15.70 -24.49
C ARG A 244 12.47 -16.84 -24.17
N ILE A 245 11.37 -16.94 -24.93
CA ILE A 245 10.34 -17.96 -24.79
C ILE A 245 10.28 -18.74 -26.09
N GLU A 246 10.51 -20.05 -26.02
CA GLU A 246 10.60 -20.91 -27.22
C GLU A 246 9.25 -21.10 -27.90
N THR A 247 8.16 -21.14 -27.14
CA THR A 247 6.80 -21.28 -27.72
C THR A 247 5.83 -20.44 -26.91
N LEU A 248 5.61 -19.21 -27.36
CA LEU A 248 4.59 -18.30 -26.86
C LEU A 248 3.41 -18.29 -27.81
N SER A 249 2.19 -18.41 -27.28
CA SER A 249 0.96 -18.24 -28.05
C SER A 249 0.53 -16.78 -28.01
N VAL A 250 0.42 -16.14 -29.17
CA VAL A 250 0.10 -14.72 -29.30
C VAL A 250 -1.21 -14.55 -30.06
N LEU A 251 -2.10 -13.69 -29.53
CA LEU A 251 -3.37 -13.31 -30.12
C LEU A 251 -3.35 -11.82 -30.45
N PHE A 252 -3.82 -11.50 -31.64
CA PHE A 252 -4.26 -10.16 -32.05
C PHE A 252 -5.73 -10.18 -32.40
N GLY A 253 -6.46 -9.19 -31.90
CA GLY A 253 -7.89 -9.05 -32.17
C GLY A 253 -8.25 -7.60 -32.49
N ASP A 254 -8.79 -7.33 -33.68
CA ASP A 254 -9.09 -6.03 -34.26
C ASP A 254 -10.55 -5.85 -34.57
N LEU A 255 -11.09 -4.63 -34.39
CA LEU A 255 -12.49 -4.32 -34.64
C LEU A 255 -12.73 -3.90 -36.11
N VAL A 256 -13.33 -4.76 -36.88
CA VAL A 256 -13.63 -4.48 -38.28
C VAL A 256 -14.67 -3.38 -38.41
N GLY A 257 -14.31 -2.31 -39.14
CA GLY A 257 -15.19 -1.15 -39.37
C GLY A 257 -15.19 -0.11 -38.27
N PHE A 258 -14.34 -0.26 -37.25
CA PHE A 258 -14.24 0.69 -36.12
C PHE A 258 -13.97 2.13 -36.59
N SER A 259 -12.96 2.36 -37.41
CA SER A 259 -12.60 3.70 -37.90
C SER A 259 -13.78 4.39 -38.64
N THR A 260 -14.62 3.63 -39.34
CA THR A 260 -15.82 4.16 -39.99
C THR A 260 -16.91 4.47 -38.98
N ALA A 261 -17.10 3.60 -37.98
CA ALA A 261 -18.13 3.75 -36.98
C ALA A 261 -17.90 4.96 -36.07
N VAL A 262 -16.66 5.33 -35.83
CA VAL A 262 -16.28 6.44 -34.90
C VAL A 262 -16.13 7.80 -35.59
N HIS A 263 -16.22 7.87 -36.93
CA HIS A 263 -15.89 9.10 -37.68
C HIS A 263 -16.68 10.31 -37.22
N ASP A 264 -17.98 10.13 -36.95
CA ASP A 264 -18.89 11.22 -36.61
C ASP A 264 -19.31 11.21 -35.12
N LEU A 265 -18.67 10.38 -34.28
CA LEU A 265 -18.99 10.26 -32.86
C LEU A 265 -18.19 11.24 -31.99
N PRO A 266 -18.77 11.73 -30.91
CA PRO A 266 -18.03 12.46 -29.88
C PRO A 266 -16.90 11.61 -29.29
N PRO A 267 -15.71 12.19 -29.00
CA PRO A 267 -14.56 11.44 -28.48
C PRO A 267 -14.83 10.68 -27.17
N ASP A 268 -15.66 11.21 -26.32
CA ASP A 268 -16.07 10.61 -25.05
C ASP A 268 -16.88 9.32 -25.25
N GLU A 269 -17.79 9.28 -26.21
CA GLU A 269 -18.54 8.06 -26.56
C GLU A 269 -17.61 6.96 -27.10
N VAL A 270 -16.62 7.34 -27.91
CA VAL A 270 -15.64 6.40 -28.46
C VAL A 270 -14.79 5.80 -27.34
N VAL A 271 -14.29 6.65 -26.43
CA VAL A 271 -13.48 6.21 -25.30
C VAL A 271 -14.30 5.33 -24.35
N GLU A 272 -15.54 5.71 -24.05
CA GLU A 272 -16.42 4.91 -23.18
C GLU A 272 -16.71 3.52 -23.77
N TYR A 273 -16.93 3.45 -25.08
CA TYR A 273 -17.16 2.17 -25.75
C TYR A 273 -15.90 1.28 -25.70
N LEU A 274 -14.74 1.84 -26.04
CA LEU A 274 -13.46 1.11 -26.01
C LEU A 274 -13.12 0.65 -24.59
N ASP A 275 -13.25 1.53 -23.59
CA ASP A 275 -12.97 1.22 -22.20
C ASP A 275 -13.83 0.04 -21.72
N ARG A 276 -15.14 0.10 -21.97
CA ARG A 276 -16.05 -1.00 -21.64
C ARG A 276 -15.65 -2.31 -22.31
N LEU A 277 -15.31 -2.26 -23.61
CA LEU A 277 -14.96 -3.46 -24.38
C LEU A 277 -13.63 -4.05 -23.91
N VAL A 278 -12.62 -3.21 -23.70
CA VAL A 278 -11.31 -3.63 -23.20
C VAL A 278 -11.43 -4.22 -21.79
N CYS A 279 -12.23 -3.64 -20.91
CA CYS A 279 -12.49 -4.21 -19.58
C CYS A 279 -13.10 -5.62 -19.67
N LEU A 280 -14.07 -5.85 -20.57
CA LEU A 280 -14.63 -7.18 -20.80
C LEU A 280 -13.59 -8.17 -21.33
N PHE A 281 -12.72 -7.75 -22.24
CA PHE A 281 -11.65 -8.60 -22.76
C PHE A 281 -10.58 -8.89 -21.68
N ASP A 282 -10.27 -7.93 -20.83
CA ASP A 282 -9.34 -8.11 -19.69
C ASP A 282 -9.89 -9.14 -18.69
N GLU A 283 -11.20 -9.09 -18.40
CA GLU A 283 -11.87 -10.09 -17.55
C GLU A 283 -11.82 -11.49 -18.18
N LEU A 284 -12.08 -11.59 -19.49
CA LEU A 284 -11.99 -12.86 -20.20
C LEU A 284 -10.56 -13.40 -20.27
N ALA A 285 -9.57 -12.54 -20.46
CA ALA A 285 -8.15 -12.91 -20.45
C ALA A 285 -7.75 -13.46 -19.08
N GLN A 286 -8.13 -12.79 -18.00
CA GLN A 286 -7.88 -13.24 -16.63
C GLN A 286 -8.54 -14.60 -16.33
N GLN A 287 -9.81 -14.79 -16.71
CA GLN A 287 -10.55 -16.06 -16.52
C GLN A 287 -9.89 -17.23 -17.25
N ASN A 288 -9.26 -16.98 -18.40
CA ASN A 288 -8.58 -17.98 -19.19
C ASN A 288 -7.08 -18.12 -18.87
N GLY A 289 -6.51 -17.34 -17.94
CA GLY A 289 -5.08 -17.38 -17.63
C GLY A 289 -4.20 -16.85 -18.78
N VAL A 290 -4.72 -15.93 -19.58
CA VAL A 290 -4.01 -15.25 -20.67
C VAL A 290 -3.62 -13.85 -20.23
N GLU A 291 -2.40 -13.45 -20.55
CA GLU A 291 -1.88 -12.15 -20.18
C GLU A 291 -2.16 -11.12 -21.29
N LYS A 292 -2.79 -10.01 -20.93
CA LYS A 292 -2.88 -8.84 -21.79
C LYS A 292 -1.53 -8.18 -21.92
N ILE A 293 -1.08 -7.96 -23.13
CA ILE A 293 0.17 -7.25 -23.41
C ILE A 293 -0.07 -5.76 -23.59
N LYS A 294 -0.93 -5.39 -24.54
CA LYS A 294 -1.28 -3.99 -24.83
C LYS A 294 -2.51 -3.88 -25.72
N THR A 295 -3.03 -2.65 -25.80
CA THR A 295 -3.96 -2.25 -26.85
C THR A 295 -3.28 -1.26 -27.81
N ILE A 296 -3.51 -1.38 -29.12
CA ILE A 296 -2.98 -0.49 -30.14
C ILE A 296 -4.18 0.06 -30.93
N GLY A 297 -4.72 1.21 -30.48
CA GLY A 297 -6.02 1.68 -30.98
C GLY A 297 -7.14 0.74 -30.56
N ASP A 298 -7.82 0.14 -31.51
CA ASP A 298 -8.87 -0.86 -31.34
C ASP A 298 -8.37 -2.32 -31.40
N ASN A 299 -7.07 -2.51 -31.60
CA ASN A 299 -6.44 -3.83 -31.65
C ASN A 299 -6.01 -4.28 -30.24
N TYR A 300 -6.46 -5.45 -29.81
CA TYR A 300 -6.15 -6.08 -28.53
C TYR A 300 -5.07 -7.16 -28.70
N MET A 301 -3.96 -7.03 -27.99
CA MET A 301 -2.86 -8.02 -28.01
C MET A 301 -2.77 -8.73 -26.66
N ALA A 302 -2.80 -10.07 -26.69
CA ALA A 302 -2.66 -10.93 -25.53
C ALA A 302 -1.78 -12.14 -25.83
N ALA A 303 -1.18 -12.73 -24.81
CA ALA A 303 -0.31 -13.89 -24.96
C ALA A 303 -0.38 -14.85 -23.75
N ALA A 304 -0.03 -16.14 -23.98
CA ALA A 304 0.11 -17.13 -22.92
C ALA A 304 1.20 -18.15 -23.23
N GLY A 305 1.69 -18.84 -22.20
CA GLY A 305 2.79 -19.81 -22.32
C GLY A 305 4.13 -19.25 -21.82
N PHE A 306 4.12 -18.17 -21.03
CA PHE A 306 5.32 -17.57 -20.41
C PHE A 306 6.05 -18.51 -19.46
N ASP A 307 5.34 -19.49 -18.90
CA ASP A 307 5.84 -20.49 -17.96
C ASP A 307 6.39 -21.77 -18.63
N GLY A 308 6.48 -21.77 -19.98
CA GLY A 308 6.94 -22.90 -20.77
C GLY A 308 5.88 -23.99 -21.07
N ARG A 309 4.65 -23.83 -20.59
CA ARG A 309 3.53 -24.74 -20.86
C ARG A 309 2.85 -24.40 -22.19
N ALA A 310 3.52 -24.70 -23.28
CA ALA A 310 3.13 -24.27 -24.63
C ALA A 310 1.72 -24.69 -25.02
N THR A 311 1.34 -25.96 -24.83
CA THR A 311 0.02 -26.49 -25.21
C THR A 311 -1.09 -25.89 -24.36
N GLU A 312 -0.90 -25.78 -23.05
CA GLU A 312 -1.87 -25.18 -22.14
C GLU A 312 -2.09 -23.69 -22.47
N GLY A 313 -1.00 -22.96 -22.73
CA GLY A 313 -1.06 -21.56 -23.16
C GLY A 313 -1.77 -21.39 -24.49
N ALA A 314 -1.55 -22.28 -25.45
CA ALA A 314 -2.24 -22.25 -26.74
C ALA A 314 -3.75 -22.53 -26.57
N VAL A 315 -4.13 -23.49 -25.74
CA VAL A 315 -5.56 -23.78 -25.45
C VAL A 315 -6.21 -22.58 -24.76
N ALA A 316 -5.52 -21.96 -23.79
CA ALA A 316 -6.02 -20.77 -23.09
C ALA A 316 -6.31 -19.61 -24.07
N VAL A 317 -5.37 -19.32 -25.00
CA VAL A 317 -5.53 -18.30 -26.03
C VAL A 317 -6.68 -18.63 -26.99
N GLY A 318 -6.85 -19.89 -27.36
CA GLY A 318 -7.95 -20.31 -28.22
C GLY A 318 -9.32 -20.11 -27.56
N ARG A 319 -9.45 -20.42 -26.28
CA ARG A 319 -10.67 -20.17 -25.49
C ARG A 319 -10.97 -18.69 -25.38
N LEU A 320 -9.96 -17.88 -25.08
CA LEU A 320 -10.09 -16.43 -25.06
C LEU A 320 -10.60 -15.90 -26.39
N ALA A 321 -10.04 -16.34 -27.51
CA ALA A 321 -10.44 -15.91 -28.85
C ALA A 321 -11.93 -16.23 -29.15
N LEU A 322 -12.40 -17.42 -28.78
CA LEU A 322 -13.80 -17.81 -28.94
C LEU A 322 -14.70 -16.92 -28.06
N ALA A 323 -14.34 -16.69 -26.81
CA ALA A 323 -15.10 -15.86 -25.89
C ALA A 323 -15.15 -14.38 -26.36
N MET A 324 -14.00 -13.82 -26.82
CA MET A 324 -13.98 -12.47 -27.38
C MET A 324 -14.87 -12.29 -28.58
N ARG A 325 -14.85 -13.25 -29.52
CA ARG A 325 -15.75 -13.25 -30.71
C ARG A 325 -17.22 -13.28 -30.30
N GLU A 326 -17.59 -14.09 -29.33
CA GLU A 326 -18.96 -14.16 -28.82
C GLU A 326 -19.37 -12.86 -28.14
N THR A 327 -18.49 -12.32 -27.29
CA THR A 327 -18.73 -11.08 -26.55
C THR A 327 -18.97 -9.89 -27.47
N ILE A 328 -18.19 -9.72 -28.55
CA ILE A 328 -18.41 -8.62 -29.51
C ILE A 328 -19.73 -8.77 -30.25
N GLY A 329 -20.16 -10.01 -30.56
CA GLY A 329 -21.44 -10.29 -31.16
C GLY A 329 -22.63 -9.86 -30.31
N GLN A 330 -22.48 -9.78 -29.00
CA GLN A 330 -23.51 -9.38 -28.03
C GLN A 330 -23.47 -7.86 -27.72
N GLN A 331 -22.41 -7.12 -28.15
CA GLN A 331 -22.34 -5.68 -27.90
C GLN A 331 -23.35 -4.87 -28.71
N PRO A 332 -23.84 -3.74 -28.14
CA PRO A 332 -24.69 -2.82 -28.89
C PRO A 332 -23.92 -2.19 -30.05
N PRO A 333 -24.63 -1.76 -31.12
CA PRO A 333 -23.99 -1.05 -32.22
C PRO A 333 -23.31 0.24 -31.76
N LEU A 334 -22.17 0.58 -32.35
CA LEU A 334 -21.46 1.87 -32.15
C LEU A 334 -21.77 2.75 -33.38
N GLY A 335 -22.27 3.97 -33.15
CA GLY A 335 -22.65 4.86 -34.25
C GLY A 335 -23.66 4.23 -35.26
N GLY A 336 -24.51 3.31 -34.81
CA GLY A 336 -25.42 2.56 -35.64
C GLY A 336 -24.79 1.37 -36.41
N HIS A 337 -23.48 1.15 -36.28
CA HIS A 337 -22.74 0.07 -36.90
C HIS A 337 -22.54 -1.10 -35.95
N LYS A 338 -22.96 -2.31 -36.33
CA LYS A 338 -22.63 -3.53 -35.59
C LYS A 338 -21.19 -3.94 -35.91
N LEU A 339 -20.30 -3.81 -34.95
CA LEU A 339 -18.89 -4.16 -35.10
C LEU A 339 -18.72 -5.67 -35.13
N LYS A 340 -17.70 -6.12 -35.84
CA LYS A 340 -17.23 -7.51 -35.90
C LYS A 340 -15.78 -7.54 -35.46
N MET A 341 -15.33 -8.70 -35.01
CA MET A 341 -13.95 -8.89 -34.65
C MET A 341 -13.22 -9.77 -35.65
N ARG A 342 -11.98 -9.44 -35.91
CA ARG A 342 -11.03 -10.25 -36.66
C ARG A 342 -9.94 -10.66 -35.74
N ILE A 343 -9.68 -11.96 -35.59
CA ILE A 343 -8.70 -12.49 -34.64
C ILE A 343 -7.67 -13.32 -35.38
N GLY A 344 -6.38 -13.09 -35.05
CA GLY A 344 -5.27 -13.88 -35.56
C GLY A 344 -4.46 -14.49 -34.41
N ILE A 345 -4.10 -15.77 -34.51
CA ILE A 345 -3.34 -16.49 -33.50
C ILE A 345 -2.17 -17.25 -34.13
N HIS A 346 -1.02 -17.16 -33.47
CA HIS A 346 0.15 -17.95 -33.81
C HIS A 346 0.94 -18.37 -32.55
N CYS A 347 1.67 -19.48 -32.64
CA CYS A 347 2.59 -19.95 -31.63
C CYS A 347 4.01 -19.99 -32.19
N GLY A 348 4.96 -19.46 -31.46
CA GLY A 348 6.37 -19.45 -31.88
C GLY A 348 7.29 -18.77 -30.89
N VAL A 349 8.56 -18.59 -31.32
CA VAL A 349 9.58 -17.95 -30.49
C VAL A 349 9.29 -16.46 -30.33
N ALA A 350 9.38 -16.00 -29.08
CA ALA A 350 9.24 -14.60 -28.75
C ALA A 350 10.24 -14.19 -27.65
N THR A 351 10.43 -12.89 -27.49
CA THR A 351 11.19 -12.30 -26.38
C THR A 351 10.25 -11.36 -25.64
N ALA A 352 10.05 -11.61 -24.33
CA ALA A 352 9.31 -10.72 -23.45
C ALA A 352 10.29 -9.89 -22.62
N GLY A 353 10.01 -8.62 -22.40
CA GLY A 353 10.95 -7.77 -21.65
C GLY A 353 10.45 -6.38 -21.35
N VAL A 354 11.30 -5.61 -20.69
CA VAL A 354 11.02 -4.22 -20.31
C VAL A 354 11.95 -3.28 -21.05
N ILE A 355 11.39 -2.28 -21.70
CA ILE A 355 12.14 -1.21 -22.38
C ILE A 355 11.77 0.15 -21.78
N GLY A 356 12.71 1.10 -21.93
CA GLY A 356 12.58 2.48 -21.45
C GLY A 356 13.39 2.75 -20.19
N ALA A 357 13.75 4.02 -19.99
CA ALA A 357 14.48 4.46 -18.79
C ALA A 357 13.61 5.31 -17.86
N THR A 358 12.70 6.12 -18.43
CA THR A 358 11.79 7.02 -17.68
C THR A 358 10.33 6.57 -17.74
N ARG A 359 9.96 5.87 -18.81
CA ARG A 359 8.65 5.24 -18.98
C ARG A 359 8.91 3.79 -19.35
N PHE A 360 8.76 2.92 -18.38
CA PHE A 360 8.86 1.49 -18.58
C PHE A 360 7.66 0.97 -19.36
N SER A 361 7.94 0.14 -20.37
CA SER A 361 6.92 -0.60 -21.10
C SER A 361 7.33 -2.07 -21.14
N TYR A 362 6.48 -2.92 -20.57
CA TYR A 362 6.57 -4.36 -20.76
C TYR A 362 5.94 -4.70 -22.10
N ASP A 363 6.65 -5.46 -22.94
CA ASP A 363 6.17 -5.83 -24.27
C ASP A 363 6.76 -7.18 -24.70
N VAL A 364 6.25 -7.69 -25.82
CA VAL A 364 6.69 -8.94 -26.45
C VAL A 364 7.08 -8.66 -27.89
N TRP A 365 8.22 -9.21 -28.29
CA TRP A 365 8.75 -9.06 -29.66
C TRP A 365 9.15 -10.44 -30.22
N GLY A 366 9.26 -10.51 -31.53
CA GLY A 366 9.77 -11.67 -32.24
C GLY A 366 8.86 -12.16 -33.36
N ASP A 367 9.26 -13.28 -33.99
CA ASP A 367 8.55 -13.81 -35.15
C ASP A 367 7.13 -14.24 -34.83
N ALA A 368 6.91 -14.75 -33.60
CA ALA A 368 5.56 -15.13 -33.15
C ALA A 368 4.58 -13.94 -33.19
N VAL A 369 5.04 -12.77 -32.74
CA VAL A 369 4.22 -11.55 -32.70
C VAL A 369 3.91 -11.07 -34.15
N ASN A 370 4.94 -11.02 -34.99
CA ASN A 370 4.77 -10.62 -36.38
C ASN A 370 3.82 -11.54 -37.14
N PHE A 371 3.96 -12.86 -36.92
CA PHE A 371 3.13 -13.84 -37.58
C PHE A 371 1.67 -13.77 -37.10
N ALA A 372 1.43 -13.65 -35.79
CA ALA A 372 0.10 -13.49 -35.23
C ALA A 372 -0.61 -12.23 -35.74
N SER A 373 0.12 -11.11 -35.84
CA SER A 373 -0.40 -9.86 -36.44
C SER A 373 -0.75 -10.04 -37.92
N ARG A 374 0.01 -10.84 -38.69
CA ARG A 374 -0.34 -11.14 -40.09
C ARG A 374 -1.52 -12.11 -40.18
N MET A 375 -1.67 -13.06 -39.25
CA MET A 375 -2.87 -13.89 -39.15
C MET A 375 -4.12 -13.02 -38.98
N GLU A 376 -4.05 -12.01 -38.09
CA GLU A 376 -5.13 -11.08 -37.87
C GLU A 376 -5.42 -10.26 -39.15
N SER A 377 -4.42 -9.51 -39.66
CA SER A 377 -4.64 -8.54 -40.75
C SER A 377 -5.07 -9.16 -42.07
N HIS A 378 -4.80 -10.45 -42.33
CA HIS A 378 -5.28 -11.23 -43.48
C HIS A 378 -6.46 -12.12 -43.09
N GLY A 379 -6.99 -11.97 -41.88
CA GLY A 379 -8.16 -12.71 -41.38
C GLY A 379 -9.47 -12.24 -42.04
N LEU A 380 -10.53 -13.01 -41.83
CA LEU A 380 -11.90 -12.68 -42.26
C LEU A 380 -12.68 -12.05 -41.11
N PRO A 381 -13.54 -11.06 -41.36
CA PRO A 381 -14.43 -10.53 -40.34
C PRO A 381 -15.24 -11.62 -39.64
N ASP A 382 -15.33 -11.52 -38.31
CA ASP A 382 -16.05 -12.47 -37.44
C ASP A 382 -15.47 -13.90 -37.45
N GLN A 383 -14.17 -14.02 -37.81
CA GLN A 383 -13.45 -15.29 -37.85
C GLN A 383 -12.16 -15.24 -37.04
N ILE A 384 -11.76 -16.41 -36.56
CA ILE A 384 -10.49 -16.58 -35.81
C ILE A 384 -9.56 -17.37 -36.73
N GLN A 385 -8.58 -16.68 -37.31
CA GLN A 385 -7.60 -17.28 -38.21
C GLN A 385 -6.37 -17.72 -37.41
N VAL A 386 -5.92 -18.94 -37.59
CA VAL A 386 -4.79 -19.52 -36.87
C VAL A 386 -3.77 -20.13 -37.81
N SER A 387 -2.52 -20.17 -37.35
CA SER A 387 -1.44 -20.83 -38.07
C SER A 387 -1.51 -22.36 -37.92
N GLU A 388 -0.78 -23.07 -38.80
CA GLU A 388 -0.62 -24.53 -38.72
C GLU A 388 -0.01 -24.97 -37.40
N VAL A 389 1.00 -24.23 -36.88
CA VAL A 389 1.63 -24.53 -35.58
C VAL A 389 0.60 -24.48 -34.43
N PHE A 390 -0.23 -23.45 -34.37
CA PHE A 390 -1.28 -23.35 -33.36
C PHE A 390 -2.29 -24.51 -33.49
N ARG A 391 -2.72 -24.80 -34.72
CA ARG A 391 -3.67 -25.91 -34.98
C ARG A 391 -3.09 -27.26 -34.52
N ASP A 392 -1.80 -27.53 -34.78
CA ASP A 392 -1.15 -28.78 -34.40
C ASP A 392 -1.02 -28.96 -32.90
N LEU A 393 -0.71 -27.87 -32.17
CA LEU A 393 -0.65 -27.87 -30.71
C LEU A 393 -2.02 -28.06 -30.04
N THR A 394 -3.12 -27.68 -30.71
CA THR A 394 -4.44 -27.61 -30.08
C THR A 394 -5.53 -28.45 -30.78
N LYS A 395 -5.13 -29.32 -31.72
CA LYS A 395 -6.06 -30.16 -32.52
C LYS A 395 -6.97 -31.06 -31.67
N ASP A 396 -6.53 -31.44 -30.48
CA ASP A 396 -7.32 -32.29 -29.59
C ASP A 396 -8.35 -31.47 -28.77
N ALA A 397 -8.14 -30.16 -28.62
CA ALA A 397 -9.01 -29.26 -27.87
C ALA A 397 -10.04 -28.53 -28.74
N PHE A 398 -9.71 -28.28 -30.02
CA PHE A 398 -10.54 -27.45 -30.89
C PHE A 398 -10.87 -28.10 -32.24
N LEU A 399 -11.95 -27.56 -32.88
CA LEU A 399 -12.36 -27.87 -34.21
C LEU A 399 -11.86 -26.81 -35.18
N PHE A 400 -11.26 -27.23 -36.29
CA PHE A 400 -10.67 -26.37 -37.29
C PHE A 400 -11.24 -26.64 -38.65
N GLN A 401 -11.42 -25.57 -39.46
CA GLN A 401 -11.70 -25.62 -40.88
C GLN A 401 -10.47 -25.13 -41.65
N GLU A 402 -9.97 -25.88 -42.60
CA GLU A 402 -8.86 -25.45 -43.43
C GLU A 402 -9.30 -24.30 -44.33
N ARG A 403 -8.59 -23.17 -44.29
CA ARG A 403 -8.82 -22.03 -45.20
C ARG A 403 -8.00 -22.13 -46.46
N GLY A 404 -6.89 -22.87 -46.42
CA GLY A 404 -5.93 -23.01 -47.51
C GLY A 404 -4.68 -22.12 -47.30
N THR A 405 -3.96 -21.90 -48.40
CA THR A 405 -2.72 -21.11 -48.40
C THR A 405 -3.06 -19.63 -48.56
N THR A 406 -2.56 -18.82 -47.63
CA THR A 406 -2.70 -17.37 -47.66
C THR A 406 -1.30 -16.75 -47.81
N ASP A 407 -1.14 -15.82 -48.75
CA ASP A 407 0.11 -15.05 -48.88
C ASP A 407 0.16 -13.95 -47.83
N LEU A 408 1.06 -14.11 -46.87
CA LEU A 408 1.23 -13.18 -45.76
C LEU A 408 2.31 -12.17 -46.12
N LYS A 409 1.97 -10.91 -46.16
CA LYS A 409 2.93 -9.83 -46.50
C LYS A 409 4.21 -9.92 -45.66
N GLY A 410 5.34 -10.18 -46.34
CA GLY A 410 6.65 -10.26 -45.71
C GLY A 410 7.02 -11.61 -45.08
N LEU A 411 6.09 -12.58 -45.07
CA LEU A 411 6.30 -13.91 -44.50
C LEU A 411 6.10 -15.02 -45.57
N GLY A 412 5.54 -14.67 -46.75
CA GLY A 412 5.27 -15.60 -47.84
C GLY A 412 4.01 -16.44 -47.63
N ALA A 413 3.88 -17.50 -48.41
CA ALA A 413 2.73 -18.36 -48.40
C ALA A 413 2.68 -19.27 -47.17
N ALA A 414 1.61 -19.19 -46.39
CA ALA A 414 1.41 -20.01 -45.20
C ALA A 414 0.06 -20.73 -45.22
N ARG A 415 0.00 -21.97 -44.76
CA ARG A 415 -1.25 -22.67 -44.55
C ARG A 415 -1.98 -22.10 -43.35
N THR A 416 -3.24 -21.78 -43.51
CA THR A 416 -4.07 -21.14 -42.50
C THR A 416 -5.35 -21.93 -42.25
N PHE A 417 -5.81 -21.85 -41.02
CA PHE A 417 -7.02 -22.54 -40.54
C PHE A 417 -7.94 -21.56 -39.84
N LEU A 418 -9.20 -21.86 -39.78
CA LEU A 418 -10.22 -21.14 -39.03
C LEU A 418 -10.57 -21.97 -37.79
N LEU A 419 -10.42 -21.37 -36.59
CA LEU A 419 -10.89 -21.95 -35.34
C LEU A 419 -12.42 -21.81 -35.25
N VAL A 420 -13.11 -22.92 -35.32
CA VAL A 420 -14.59 -22.95 -35.38
C VAL A 420 -15.20 -22.99 -33.97
N GLY A 421 -14.70 -23.84 -33.10
CA GLY A 421 -15.21 -24.04 -31.74
C GLY A 421 -14.38 -25.05 -30.94
N GLU A 422 -14.76 -25.22 -29.69
CA GLU A 422 -14.14 -26.19 -28.78
C GLU A 422 -14.71 -27.61 -29.06
N ARG A 423 -13.83 -28.62 -28.97
CA ARG A 423 -14.30 -30.01 -29.01
C ARG A 423 -14.97 -30.33 -27.68
N LEU A 424 -16.23 -30.73 -27.70
CA LEU A 424 -16.88 -31.32 -26.54
C LEU A 424 -16.11 -32.59 -26.16
N ALA A 425 -15.60 -32.65 -24.94
CA ALA A 425 -15.06 -33.91 -24.41
C ALA A 425 -16.16 -34.95 -24.50
N CYS A 426 -15.99 -35.96 -25.38
CA CYS A 426 -16.84 -37.09 -25.42
C CYS A 426 -16.82 -37.71 -24.03
N GLN A 427 -17.95 -37.71 -23.34
CA GLN A 427 -18.11 -38.50 -22.12
C GLN A 427 -17.78 -39.93 -22.52
N ALA A 428 -16.66 -40.46 -22.04
CA ALA A 428 -16.36 -41.88 -22.15
C ALA A 428 -17.53 -42.62 -21.50
N SER A 429 -18.39 -43.19 -22.35
CA SER A 429 -19.52 -43.98 -21.93
C SER A 429 -19.00 -45.13 -21.08
N HIS A 430 -19.43 -45.20 -19.85
CA HIS A 430 -19.53 -46.42 -19.08
C HIS A 430 -20.56 -47.32 -19.78
N ALA A 431 -20.14 -48.04 -20.80
CA ALA A 431 -20.87 -49.16 -21.40
C ALA A 431 -19.80 -50.18 -21.84
N ASP A 432 -19.46 -51.07 -20.96
CA ASP A 432 -19.09 -52.43 -21.25
C ASP A 432 -18.54 -53.09 -19.95
N VAL A 433 -19.41 -53.38 -19.02
CA VAL A 433 -19.28 -54.53 -18.12
C VAL A 433 -20.71 -54.98 -17.78
N ASP A 434 -21.34 -55.59 -18.72
CA ASP A 434 -22.43 -56.55 -18.43
C ASP A 434 -22.48 -57.57 -19.58
N GLY A 435 -21.90 -58.71 -19.37
CA GLY A 435 -21.89 -59.78 -20.34
C GLY A 435 -21.11 -61.02 -19.85
N GLY A 436 -21.74 -61.88 -19.08
CA GLY A 436 -21.34 -63.25 -19.02
C GLY A 436 -20.88 -63.78 -17.66
N HIS A 437 -21.79 -64.29 -16.89
CA HIS A 437 -21.79 -65.70 -16.40
C HIS A 437 -23.06 -66.01 -15.63
N VAL A 438 -23.94 -66.65 -16.36
CA VAL A 438 -25.02 -67.50 -15.84
C VAL A 438 -24.44 -68.94 -15.71
N GLN A 439 -24.84 -69.60 -14.60
CA GLN A 439 -24.74 -71.05 -14.24
C GLN A 439 -23.47 -71.45 -13.50
N GLN A 440 -23.53 -71.81 -12.24
CA GLN A 440 -23.93 -73.15 -11.80
C GLN A 440 -24.30 -73.21 -10.31
N GLN A 441 -25.40 -73.86 -10.14
CA GLN A 441 -26.08 -74.29 -8.95
C GLN A 441 -25.35 -75.39 -8.21
N LYS A 442 -25.58 -75.45 -6.91
CA LYS A 442 -25.73 -76.59 -6.00
C LYS A 442 -24.59 -77.02 -5.11
N ALA A 443 -25.03 -77.05 -3.90
CA ALA A 443 -24.81 -78.14 -2.89
C ALA A 443 -23.66 -77.98 -1.92
N GLY A 444 -24.04 -78.09 -0.69
CA GLY A 444 -23.14 -78.45 0.44
C GLY A 444 -23.49 -77.71 1.74
N GLU A 445 -24.56 -78.18 2.29
CA GLU A 445 -24.89 -78.23 3.73
C GLU A 445 -23.72 -78.56 4.65
N GLN A 446 -23.84 -78.01 5.84
CA GLN A 446 -23.52 -78.60 7.16
C GLN A 446 -22.16 -78.31 7.80
N SER A 447 -22.38 -77.85 9.02
CA SER A 447 -21.66 -78.05 10.29
C SER A 447 -20.33 -77.30 10.55
N SER A 448 -20.31 -76.44 11.42
CA SER A 448 -20.21 -76.39 12.86
C SER A 448 -20.23 -74.96 13.36
#